data_633a9129fa15bd7a58febec0c713e00a
#
_entry.id   633a9129fa15bd7a58febec0c713e00a
#
_cell.length_a   1.000
_cell.length_b   1.000
_cell.length_c   1.000
_cell.angle_alpha   90.00
_cell.angle_beta   90.00
_cell.angle_gamma   90.00
#
_symmetry.space_group_name_H-M   'P 1'
#
loop_
_entity.id
_entity.type
_entity.pdbx_description
1 polymer ?
#
loop_
_entity_poly.entity_id
_entity_poly.type
_entity_poly.pdbx_seq_one_letter_code
_entity_poly.pdbx_strand_id
1 'polypeptide(L)'
;LCSDLGYDYWKLKGKNLPINYYKDYSVLKNTILNFIEEYGYFPQISELKNNYNVPPTVIQKHGGIEKIKNDIGYVGNDLVDESGFRNRSHYEYIVAQFLIHNNIPYKREQHPFPKPYQNLRSDFMFEESNGNVWHLEVWGYRESDVDGKRSQEYCKNKEQKIDLYNRYGINLISIENNVFENTFNDIQKKLSNILSPILKIYLMKH
;
A
#
# COMPACT_ATOMS: atom_id res chain seq x y z
N LEU A 1 -28.77 2.52 -11.18
CA LEU A 1 -29.61 1.29 -11.00
C LEU A 1 -29.39 0.62 -9.64
N CYS A 2 -28.16 0.47 -9.12
CA CYS A 2 -27.94 -0.10 -7.78
C CYS A 2 -28.20 0.91 -6.67
N SER A 3 -27.86 2.18 -6.86
CA SER A 3 -28.16 3.28 -5.93
C SER A 3 -29.67 3.53 -5.79
N ASP A 4 -30.41 3.39 -6.88
CA ASP A 4 -31.88 3.59 -6.92
C ASP A 4 -32.66 2.48 -6.19
N LEU A 5 -31.99 1.35 -5.92
CA LEU A 5 -32.54 0.22 -5.19
C LEU A 5 -32.06 0.16 -3.73
N GLY A 6 -31.33 1.16 -3.23
CA GLY A 6 -30.78 1.20 -1.88
C GLY A 6 -29.73 0.15 -1.57
N TYR A 7 -29.16 -0.47 -2.60
CA TYR A 7 -28.06 -1.41 -2.44
C TYR A 7 -26.74 -0.65 -2.39
N ASP A 8 -26.09 -0.70 -1.23
CA ASP A 8 -24.71 -0.22 -1.06
C ASP A 8 -23.78 -1.05 -1.94
N TYR A 9 -23.26 -0.46 -3.01
CA TYR A 9 -22.37 -1.11 -3.99
C TYR A 9 -21.20 -1.85 -3.31
N TRP A 10 -20.73 -1.32 -2.19
CA TRP A 10 -19.63 -1.86 -1.41
C TRP A 10 -19.98 -3.18 -0.68
N LYS A 11 -21.26 -3.45 -0.42
CA LYS A 11 -21.73 -4.71 0.17
C LYS A 11 -21.76 -5.86 -0.85
N LEU A 12 -21.67 -5.55 -2.14
CA LEU A 12 -21.58 -6.52 -3.23
C LEU A 12 -20.13 -6.97 -3.53
N LYS A 13 -19.16 -6.49 -2.78
CA LYS A 13 -17.76 -6.85 -2.89
C LYS A 13 -17.61 -8.38 -2.86
N GLY A 14 -17.28 -9.00 -4.00
CA GLY A 14 -17.05 -10.44 -4.14
C GLY A 14 -18.29 -11.31 -4.43
N LYS A 15 -19.50 -10.75 -4.64
CA LYS A 15 -20.68 -11.53 -5.01
C LYS A 15 -21.05 -11.30 -6.48
N ASN A 16 -21.15 -12.41 -7.22
CA ASN A 16 -21.63 -12.61 -8.59
C ASN A 16 -22.17 -11.36 -9.32
N LEU A 17 -21.26 -10.51 -9.77
CA LEU A 17 -21.61 -9.44 -10.69
C LEU A 17 -22.07 -10.06 -12.02
N PRO A 18 -23.06 -9.47 -12.72
CA PRO A 18 -23.47 -9.93 -14.04
C PRO A 18 -22.25 -10.03 -14.98
N ILE A 19 -22.18 -11.09 -15.80
CA ILE A 19 -21.05 -11.41 -16.71
C ILE A 19 -20.59 -10.23 -17.56
N ASN A 20 -21.43 -9.22 -17.77
CA ASN A 20 -21.15 -8.07 -18.61
C ASN A 20 -21.13 -6.74 -17.83
N TYR A 21 -21.08 -6.77 -16.51
CA TYR A 21 -21.20 -5.58 -15.66
C TYR A 21 -20.24 -4.44 -16.04
N TYR A 22 -18.99 -4.77 -16.32
CA TYR A 22 -17.97 -3.79 -16.72
C TYR A 22 -17.84 -3.56 -18.24
N LYS A 23 -18.76 -4.11 -19.05
CA LYS A 23 -18.83 -3.73 -20.50
C LYS A 23 -19.24 -2.28 -20.66
N ASP A 24 -20.05 -1.76 -19.76
CA ASP A 24 -20.36 -0.34 -19.70
C ASP A 24 -19.15 0.40 -19.12
N TYR A 25 -18.58 1.28 -19.94
CA TYR A 25 -17.42 2.06 -19.57
C TYR A 25 -17.69 3.05 -18.44
N SER A 26 -18.92 3.54 -18.31
CA SER A 26 -19.33 4.42 -17.22
C SER A 26 -19.22 3.71 -15.87
N VAL A 27 -19.61 2.44 -15.81
CA VAL A 27 -19.49 1.61 -14.60
C VAL A 27 -18.04 1.41 -14.20
N LEU A 28 -17.16 1.11 -15.17
CA LEU A 28 -15.72 0.97 -14.90
C LEU A 28 -15.12 2.29 -14.38
N LYS A 29 -15.45 3.42 -15.03
CA LYS A 29 -14.97 4.74 -14.58
C LYS A 29 -15.42 5.06 -13.16
N ASN A 30 -16.70 4.86 -12.86
CA ASN A 30 -17.23 5.11 -11.52
C ASN A 30 -16.58 4.21 -10.46
N THR A 31 -16.32 2.93 -10.79
CA THR A 31 -15.59 2.01 -9.90
C THR A 31 -14.20 2.55 -9.58
N ILE A 32 -13.48 3.05 -10.59
CA ILE A 32 -12.14 3.61 -10.41
C ILE A 32 -12.19 4.93 -9.64
N LEU A 33 -13.13 5.81 -9.92
CA LEU A 33 -13.30 7.08 -9.21
C LEU A 33 -13.60 6.85 -7.71
N ASN A 34 -14.50 5.91 -7.41
CA ASN A 34 -14.79 5.54 -6.03
C ASN A 34 -13.56 4.95 -5.31
N PHE A 35 -12.75 4.17 -6.03
CA PHE A 35 -11.49 3.67 -5.47
C PHE A 35 -10.54 4.83 -5.15
N ILE A 36 -10.39 5.78 -6.08
CA ILE A 36 -9.52 6.95 -5.88
C ILE A 36 -10.01 7.79 -4.70
N GLU A 37 -11.32 7.99 -4.56
CA GLU A 37 -11.91 8.70 -3.43
C GLU A 37 -11.64 7.98 -2.08
N GLU A 38 -11.74 6.63 -2.08
CA GLU A 38 -11.52 5.83 -0.86
C GLU A 38 -10.03 5.73 -0.49
N TYR A 39 -9.14 5.55 -1.48
CA TYR A 39 -7.73 5.18 -1.24
C TYR A 39 -6.72 6.29 -1.58
N GLY A 40 -7.13 7.36 -2.25
CA GLY A 40 -6.30 8.50 -2.60
C GLY A 40 -5.33 8.29 -3.77
N TYR A 41 -5.38 7.15 -4.45
CA TYR A 41 -4.51 6.84 -5.58
C TYR A 41 -5.22 6.05 -6.68
N PHE A 42 -4.64 6.00 -7.88
CA PHE A 42 -5.21 5.23 -8.99
C PHE A 42 -4.96 3.73 -8.80
N PRO A 43 -5.99 2.86 -8.90
CA PRO A 43 -5.87 1.43 -8.63
C PRO A 43 -4.97 0.70 -9.63
N GLN A 44 -4.22 -0.27 -9.14
CA GLN A 44 -3.54 -1.24 -10.00
C GLN A 44 -4.54 -2.22 -10.63
N ILE A 45 -4.14 -2.86 -11.74
CA ILE A 45 -4.98 -3.89 -12.39
C ILE A 45 -5.27 -5.05 -11.44
N SER A 46 -4.31 -5.43 -10.62
CA SER A 46 -4.46 -6.47 -9.59
C SER A 46 -5.50 -6.10 -8.53
N GLU A 47 -5.52 -4.84 -8.09
CA GLU A 47 -6.49 -4.34 -7.12
C GLU A 47 -7.90 -4.29 -7.71
N LEU A 48 -8.04 -3.82 -8.95
CA LEU A 48 -9.31 -3.86 -9.68
C LEU A 48 -9.82 -5.30 -9.85
N LYS A 49 -8.93 -6.23 -10.20
CA LYS A 49 -9.29 -7.65 -10.33
C LYS A 49 -9.70 -8.27 -9.00
N ASN A 50 -8.88 -8.09 -7.95
CA ASN A 50 -9.07 -8.80 -6.68
C ASN A 50 -10.20 -8.20 -5.82
N ASN A 51 -10.34 -6.88 -5.84
CA ASN A 51 -11.32 -6.19 -5.00
C ASN A 51 -12.69 -5.99 -5.69
N TYR A 52 -12.70 -5.88 -7.02
CA TYR A 52 -13.91 -5.52 -7.78
C TYR A 52 -14.26 -6.52 -8.88
N ASN A 53 -13.51 -7.61 -9.03
CA ASN A 53 -13.66 -8.58 -10.11
C ASN A 53 -13.62 -7.96 -11.53
N VAL A 54 -12.88 -6.86 -11.72
CA VAL A 54 -12.69 -6.26 -13.04
C VAL A 54 -11.70 -7.10 -13.84
N PRO A 55 -12.13 -7.73 -14.96
CA PRO A 55 -11.21 -8.50 -15.77
C PRO A 55 -10.17 -7.58 -16.45
N PRO A 56 -8.87 -7.93 -16.48
CA PRO A 56 -7.85 -7.15 -17.20
C PRO A 56 -8.19 -6.90 -18.66
N THR A 57 -8.87 -7.85 -19.30
CA THR A 57 -9.34 -7.73 -20.70
C THR A 57 -10.36 -6.63 -20.90
N VAL A 58 -11.15 -6.29 -19.89
CA VAL A 58 -12.11 -5.16 -19.94
C VAL A 58 -11.35 -3.84 -19.96
N ILE A 59 -10.31 -3.71 -19.12
CA ILE A 59 -9.45 -2.51 -19.09
C ILE A 59 -8.82 -2.29 -20.48
N GLN A 60 -8.29 -3.35 -21.09
CA GLN A 60 -7.70 -3.27 -22.43
C GLN A 60 -8.72 -2.90 -23.50
N LYS A 61 -9.95 -3.44 -23.45
CA LYS A 61 -11.04 -3.09 -24.39
C LYS A 61 -11.42 -1.61 -24.32
N HIS A 62 -11.29 -0.99 -23.16
CA HIS A 62 -11.54 0.44 -22.99
C HIS A 62 -10.31 1.33 -23.25
N GLY A 63 -9.25 0.76 -23.84
CA GLY A 63 -8.07 1.49 -24.29
C GLY A 63 -6.91 1.53 -23.30
N GLY A 64 -6.99 0.73 -22.21
CA GLY A 64 -5.93 0.60 -21.22
C GLY A 64 -5.95 1.68 -20.13
N ILE A 65 -5.06 1.54 -19.18
CA ILE A 65 -4.99 2.39 -17.98
C ILE A 65 -4.76 3.86 -18.33
N GLU A 66 -3.85 4.17 -19.23
CA GLU A 66 -3.52 5.55 -19.58
C GLU A 66 -4.70 6.29 -20.23
N LYS A 67 -5.45 5.60 -21.09
CA LYS A 67 -6.67 6.19 -21.66
C LYS A 67 -7.70 6.46 -20.56
N ILE A 68 -7.91 5.51 -19.65
CA ILE A 68 -8.87 5.65 -18.55
C ILE A 68 -8.46 6.82 -17.63
N LYS A 69 -7.18 6.97 -17.28
CA LYS A 69 -6.65 8.11 -16.52
C LYS A 69 -7.01 9.43 -17.20
N ASN A 70 -6.73 9.54 -18.50
CA ASN A 70 -7.05 10.74 -19.27
C ASN A 70 -8.56 11.03 -19.30
N ASP A 71 -9.39 10.01 -19.51
CA ASP A 71 -10.84 10.14 -19.62
C ASP A 71 -11.53 10.56 -18.31
N ILE A 72 -10.94 10.24 -17.17
CA ILE A 72 -11.44 10.69 -15.84
C ILE A 72 -10.72 11.94 -15.32
N GLY A 73 -9.79 12.49 -16.11
CA GLY A 73 -9.01 13.69 -15.72
C GLY A 73 -8.06 13.44 -14.55
N TYR A 74 -7.60 12.19 -14.37
CA TYR A 74 -6.66 11.87 -13.31
C TYR A 74 -5.27 12.43 -13.64
N VAL A 75 -4.90 13.48 -12.93
CA VAL A 75 -3.58 14.14 -13.01
C VAL A 75 -2.84 13.85 -11.71
N GLY A 76 -2.58 12.58 -11.44
CA GLY A 76 -1.84 12.19 -10.23
C GLY A 76 -0.45 11.68 -10.60
N ASN A 77 0.57 12.12 -9.89
CA ASN A 77 1.79 11.34 -9.75
C ASN A 77 1.46 10.22 -8.77
N ASP A 78 1.01 9.07 -9.31
CA ASP A 78 0.81 7.88 -8.50
C ASP A 78 2.05 7.69 -7.62
N LEU A 79 1.88 7.54 -6.31
CA LEU A 79 2.93 7.34 -5.33
C LEU A 79 3.70 8.59 -4.84
N VAL A 80 3.31 9.80 -5.20
CA VAL A 80 3.82 11.01 -4.53
C VAL A 80 2.93 11.30 -3.33
N ASP A 81 3.47 11.25 -2.12
CA ASP A 81 2.74 11.56 -0.89
C ASP A 81 2.65 13.06 -0.63
N GLU A 82 1.91 13.46 0.39
CA GLU A 82 1.70 14.88 0.75
C GLU A 82 2.99 15.62 1.15
N SER A 83 4.07 14.89 1.48
CA SER A 83 5.39 15.49 1.70
C SER A 83 6.14 15.79 0.39
N GLY A 84 5.58 15.38 -0.77
CA GLY A 84 6.21 15.50 -2.08
C GLY A 84 7.21 14.39 -2.40
N PHE A 85 7.32 13.37 -1.56
CA PHE A 85 8.23 12.25 -1.80
C PHE A 85 7.57 11.17 -2.67
N ARG A 86 8.29 10.68 -3.70
CA ARG A 86 7.83 9.58 -4.54
C ARG A 86 8.18 8.24 -3.91
N ASN A 87 7.16 7.52 -3.47
CA ASN A 87 7.29 6.18 -2.91
C ASN A 87 7.58 5.14 -4.01
N ARG A 88 8.21 4.02 -3.66
CA ARG A 88 8.54 2.95 -4.62
C ARG A 88 7.39 1.98 -4.85
N SER A 89 6.47 1.89 -3.88
CA SER A 89 5.31 1.01 -3.94
C SER A 89 4.06 1.70 -3.38
N HIS A 90 2.87 1.19 -3.75
CA HIS A 90 1.60 1.64 -3.16
C HIS A 90 1.54 1.41 -1.65
N TYR A 91 2.15 0.33 -1.17
CA TYR A 91 2.16 0.03 0.26
C TYR A 91 2.99 1.04 1.04
N GLU A 92 4.16 1.41 0.52
CA GLU A 92 4.95 2.51 1.09
C GLU A 92 4.20 3.84 1.08
N TYR A 93 3.47 4.13 -0.01
CA TYR A 93 2.62 5.33 -0.11
C TYR A 93 1.54 5.34 0.98
N ILE A 94 0.80 4.25 1.17
CA ILE A 94 -0.25 4.13 2.19
C ILE A 94 0.35 4.33 3.60
N VAL A 95 1.50 3.71 3.87
CA VAL A 95 2.20 3.88 5.15
C VAL A 95 2.65 5.32 5.34
N ALA A 96 3.20 5.94 4.31
CA ALA A 96 3.62 7.33 4.36
C ALA A 96 2.46 8.28 4.68
N GLN A 97 1.33 8.13 3.99
CA GLN A 97 0.13 8.92 4.25
C GLN A 97 -0.37 8.69 5.68
N PHE A 98 -0.37 7.45 6.16
CA PHE A 98 -0.72 7.17 7.55
C PHE A 98 0.18 7.93 8.54
N LEU A 99 1.49 7.93 8.31
CA LEU A 99 2.46 8.62 9.17
C LEU A 99 2.25 10.14 9.15
N ILE A 100 2.02 10.72 7.96
CA ILE A 100 1.77 12.15 7.77
C ILE A 100 0.48 12.57 8.49
N HIS A 101 -0.63 11.87 8.26
CA HIS A 101 -1.93 12.19 8.85
C HIS A 101 -1.95 12.05 10.38
N ASN A 102 -1.10 11.17 10.93
CA ASN A 102 -0.95 11.04 12.38
C ASN A 102 0.17 11.91 12.97
N ASN A 103 0.77 12.82 12.18
CA ASN A 103 1.86 13.70 12.58
C ASN A 103 3.05 12.96 13.21
N ILE A 104 3.37 11.76 12.69
CA ILE A 104 4.51 10.95 13.14
C ILE A 104 5.75 11.37 12.36
N PRO A 105 6.78 11.97 12.99
CA PRO A 105 8.00 12.32 12.29
C PRO A 105 8.79 11.07 11.91
N TYR A 106 9.30 11.02 10.69
CA TYR A 106 10.10 9.93 10.17
C TYR A 106 11.18 10.41 9.20
N LYS A 107 12.20 9.59 9.00
CA LYS A 107 13.20 9.75 7.95
C LYS A 107 13.04 8.59 6.95
N ARG A 108 13.38 8.83 5.69
CA ARG A 108 13.26 7.82 4.62
C ARG A 108 14.62 7.29 4.22
N GLU A 109 14.59 6.06 3.72
CA GLU A 109 15.73 5.41 3.06
C GLU A 109 17.05 5.50 3.84
N GLN A 110 16.99 5.32 5.16
CA GLN A 110 18.17 5.35 6.00
C GLN A 110 18.96 4.04 5.88
N HIS A 111 20.27 4.12 6.11
CA HIS A 111 21.20 2.99 6.02
C HIS A 111 21.46 2.41 7.42
N PRO A 112 20.74 1.36 7.87
CA PRO A 112 20.86 0.86 9.23
C PRO A 112 22.12 0.03 9.46
N PHE A 113 22.72 -0.52 8.39
CA PHE A 113 23.77 -1.53 8.54
C PHE A 113 25.17 -0.99 8.28
N PRO A 114 26.20 -1.50 8.99
CA PRO A 114 27.60 -1.22 8.70
C PRO A 114 28.07 -1.94 7.42
N LYS A 115 29.32 -1.69 7.01
CA LYS A 115 29.96 -2.45 5.92
C LYS A 115 29.97 -3.94 6.24
N PRO A 116 29.76 -4.82 5.26
CA PRO A 116 29.59 -4.53 3.81
C PRO A 116 28.15 -4.23 3.38
N TYR A 117 27.20 -4.12 4.32
CA TYR A 117 25.74 -4.02 4.04
C TYR A 117 25.21 -2.57 3.99
N GLN A 118 26.09 -1.58 3.96
CA GLN A 118 25.74 -0.16 3.98
C GLN A 118 24.87 0.30 2.79
N ASN A 119 24.74 -0.51 1.74
CA ASN A 119 23.88 -0.19 0.58
C ASN A 119 22.40 -0.55 0.81
N LEU A 120 22.11 -1.36 1.82
CA LEU A 120 20.73 -1.69 2.20
C LEU A 120 20.11 -0.51 2.94
N ARG A 121 18.88 -0.17 2.58
CA ARG A 121 18.14 0.96 3.15
C ARG A 121 16.85 0.47 3.77
N SER A 122 16.46 1.08 4.88
CA SER A 122 15.10 0.93 5.42
C SER A 122 14.14 1.86 4.70
N ASP A 123 12.87 1.49 4.60
CA ASP A 123 11.85 2.34 3.99
C ASP A 123 11.58 3.57 4.84
N PHE A 124 11.44 3.37 6.17
CA PHE A 124 11.24 4.45 7.14
C PHE A 124 12.11 4.24 8.38
N MET A 125 12.41 5.33 9.06
CA MET A 125 13.13 5.35 10.34
C MET A 125 12.48 6.34 11.29
N PHE A 126 12.36 5.94 12.54
CA PHE A 126 11.85 6.76 13.64
C PHE A 126 12.92 6.91 14.71
N GLU A 127 13.01 8.09 15.31
CA GLU A 127 13.95 8.38 16.38
C GLU A 127 13.16 8.84 17.62
N GLU A 128 13.24 8.07 18.69
CA GLU A 128 12.62 8.41 19.95
C GLU A 128 13.41 9.51 20.67
N SER A 129 12.75 10.23 21.60
CA SER A 129 13.40 11.28 22.41
C SER A 129 14.52 10.76 23.33
N ASN A 130 14.51 9.47 23.64
CA ASN A 130 15.56 8.80 24.43
C ASN A 130 16.75 8.35 23.57
N GLY A 131 16.72 8.61 22.26
CA GLY A 131 17.75 8.21 21.29
C GLY A 131 17.57 6.79 20.71
N ASN A 132 16.53 6.04 21.10
CA ASN A 132 16.23 4.78 20.45
C ASN A 132 15.82 5.00 19.00
N VAL A 133 16.31 4.14 18.12
CA VAL A 133 16.02 4.18 16.69
C VAL A 133 15.25 2.93 16.30
N TRP A 134 14.18 3.11 15.55
CA TRP A 134 13.37 2.06 14.94
C TRP A 134 13.43 2.17 13.43
N HIS A 135 13.60 1.07 12.75
CA HIS A 135 13.48 0.97 11.31
C HIS A 135 12.20 0.25 10.94
N LEU A 136 11.58 0.65 9.83
CA LEU A 136 10.36 0.03 9.32
C LEU A 136 10.58 -0.41 7.88
N GLU A 137 10.14 -1.62 7.59
CA GLU A 137 10.15 -2.24 6.27
C GLU A 137 8.73 -2.58 5.85
N VAL A 138 8.41 -2.27 4.61
CA VAL A 138 7.12 -2.57 3.98
C VAL A 138 7.31 -3.65 2.93
N TRP A 139 6.81 -4.86 3.20
CA TRP A 139 7.04 -6.01 2.34
C TRP A 139 5.90 -6.19 1.33
N GLY A 140 6.26 -6.21 0.03
CA GLY A 140 5.29 -6.21 -1.07
C GLY A 140 4.81 -7.60 -1.53
N TYR A 141 5.52 -8.68 -1.19
CA TYR A 141 5.18 -10.03 -1.63
C TYR A 141 5.04 -11.01 -0.47
N ARG A 142 4.17 -12.01 -0.62
CA ARG A 142 4.08 -13.19 0.25
C ARG A 142 4.89 -14.34 -0.31
N GLU A 143 5.30 -15.25 0.56
CA GLU A 143 5.84 -16.55 0.16
C GLU A 143 4.84 -17.32 -0.72
N SER A 144 3.53 -17.22 -0.44
CA SER A 144 2.47 -17.87 -1.21
C SER A 144 2.28 -17.29 -2.64
N ASP A 145 2.74 -16.06 -2.89
CA ASP A 145 2.60 -15.39 -4.19
C ASP A 145 3.75 -15.72 -5.14
N VAL A 146 4.57 -16.69 -4.74
CA VAL A 146 5.85 -17.02 -5.37
C VAL A 146 5.66 -17.94 -6.55
N ASP A 147 5.28 -17.38 -7.69
CA ASP A 147 5.31 -18.04 -8.99
C ASP A 147 6.47 -17.50 -9.85
N GLY A 148 7.70 -17.81 -9.47
CA GLY A 148 8.85 -17.52 -10.33
C GLY A 148 10.13 -17.06 -9.62
N LYS A 149 11.22 -16.95 -10.38
CA LYS A 149 12.56 -16.62 -9.88
C LYS A 149 12.63 -15.28 -9.13
N ARG A 150 11.87 -14.25 -9.58
CA ARG A 150 11.88 -12.91 -8.97
C ARG A 150 11.32 -12.88 -7.56
N SER A 151 10.23 -13.58 -7.33
CA SER A 151 9.60 -13.65 -6.02
C SER A 151 10.40 -14.50 -5.04
N GLN A 152 11.05 -15.58 -5.50
CA GLN A 152 11.98 -16.36 -4.69
C GLN A 152 13.19 -15.53 -4.25
N GLU A 153 13.76 -14.76 -5.18
CA GLU A 153 14.87 -13.85 -4.87
C GLU A 153 14.44 -12.74 -3.89
N TYR A 154 13.23 -12.21 -4.05
CA TYR A 154 12.67 -11.23 -3.13
C TYR A 154 12.53 -11.80 -1.71
N CYS A 155 11.92 -12.99 -1.55
CA CYS A 155 11.77 -13.65 -0.25
C CYS A 155 13.12 -13.91 0.42
N LYS A 156 14.11 -14.40 -0.34
CA LYS A 156 15.48 -14.61 0.14
C LYS A 156 16.12 -13.30 0.61
N ASN A 157 15.96 -12.22 -0.16
CA ASN A 157 16.50 -10.91 0.20
C ASN A 157 15.82 -10.34 1.46
N LYS A 158 14.50 -10.55 1.61
CA LYS A 158 13.74 -10.20 2.81
C LYS A 158 14.27 -10.92 4.03
N GLU A 159 14.39 -12.26 3.98
CA GLU A 159 14.93 -13.07 5.06
C GLU A 159 16.33 -12.61 5.47
N GLN A 160 17.22 -12.43 4.49
CA GLN A 160 18.58 -11.94 4.75
C GLN A 160 18.56 -10.57 5.43
N LYS A 161 17.68 -9.66 5.03
CA LYS A 161 17.58 -8.34 5.61
C LYS A 161 17.05 -8.39 7.04
N ILE A 162 16.05 -9.23 7.32
CA ILE A 162 15.54 -9.48 8.69
C ILE A 162 16.64 -10.06 9.59
N ASP A 163 17.42 -11.03 9.09
CA ASP A 163 18.56 -11.60 9.82
C ASP A 163 19.62 -10.55 10.16
N LEU A 164 19.86 -9.58 9.28
CA LEU A 164 20.78 -8.49 9.56
C LEU A 164 20.26 -7.57 10.68
N TYR A 165 18.97 -7.21 10.69
CA TYR A 165 18.36 -6.46 11.79
C TYR A 165 18.56 -7.16 13.12
N ASN A 166 18.29 -8.47 13.18
CA ASN A 166 18.49 -9.29 14.38
C ASN A 166 19.96 -9.37 14.80
N ARG A 167 20.86 -9.63 13.85
CA ARG A 167 22.30 -9.77 14.09
C ARG A 167 22.94 -8.51 14.66
N TYR A 168 22.51 -7.34 14.18
CA TYR A 168 23.04 -6.06 14.64
C TYR A 168 22.24 -5.45 15.79
N GLY A 169 21.20 -6.14 16.30
CA GLY A 169 20.37 -5.65 17.41
C GLY A 169 19.62 -4.37 17.07
N ILE A 170 19.24 -4.18 15.80
CA ILE A 170 18.54 -2.98 15.31
C ILE A 170 17.04 -3.23 15.41
N ASN A 171 16.31 -2.31 16.03
CA ASN A 171 14.86 -2.42 16.16
C ASN A 171 14.18 -2.35 14.80
N LEU A 172 13.39 -3.37 14.47
CA LEU A 172 12.66 -3.50 13.22
C LEU A 172 11.16 -3.56 13.46
N ILE A 173 10.41 -2.81 12.69
CA ILE A 173 8.96 -2.97 12.49
C ILE A 173 8.76 -3.50 11.06
N SER A 174 8.13 -4.66 10.94
CA SER A 174 7.78 -5.26 9.66
C SER A 174 6.29 -5.07 9.36
N ILE A 175 5.98 -4.53 8.18
CA ILE A 175 4.61 -4.45 7.66
C ILE A 175 4.50 -5.40 6.48
N GLU A 176 3.70 -6.44 6.66
CA GLU A 176 3.46 -7.45 5.64
C GLU A 176 2.32 -7.02 4.69
N ASN A 177 2.36 -7.52 3.45
CA ASN A 177 1.36 -7.17 2.43
C ASN A 177 -0.10 -7.51 2.82
N ASN A 178 -0.32 -8.51 3.70
CA ASN A 178 -1.66 -8.87 4.20
C ASN A 178 -2.35 -7.75 5.00
N VAL A 179 -1.59 -6.74 5.42
CA VAL A 179 -2.15 -5.53 6.05
C VAL A 179 -3.02 -4.78 5.04
N PHE A 180 -2.63 -4.76 3.77
CA PHE A 180 -3.22 -3.95 2.70
C PHE A 180 -4.35 -4.65 1.92
N GLU A 181 -4.79 -5.84 2.35
CA GLU A 181 -5.81 -6.63 1.62
C GLU A 181 -7.25 -6.33 2.01
N ASN A 182 -7.46 -5.39 2.90
CA ASN A 182 -8.75 -5.08 3.50
C ASN A 182 -9.25 -3.69 3.10
N THR A 183 -10.38 -3.27 3.67
CA THR A 183 -10.88 -1.90 3.50
C THR A 183 -9.89 -0.89 4.06
N PHE A 184 -9.97 0.36 3.60
CA PHE A 184 -9.12 1.44 4.10
C PHE A 184 -9.16 1.55 5.64
N ASN A 185 -10.36 1.48 6.24
CA ASN A 185 -10.51 1.53 7.69
C ASN A 185 -9.82 0.37 8.41
N ASP A 186 -9.82 -0.84 7.82
CA ASP A 186 -9.13 -1.99 8.39
C ASP A 186 -7.61 -1.84 8.26
N ILE A 187 -7.14 -1.28 7.14
CA ILE A 187 -5.72 -0.95 6.95
C ILE A 187 -5.28 0.05 8.03
N GLN A 188 -6.03 1.13 8.24
CA GLN A 188 -5.72 2.14 9.27
C GLN A 188 -5.65 1.53 10.67
N LYS A 189 -6.61 0.66 11.03
CA LYS A 189 -6.58 -0.08 12.31
C LYS A 189 -5.36 -0.97 12.45
N LYS A 190 -5.02 -1.74 11.41
CA LYS A 190 -3.86 -2.62 11.42
C LYS A 190 -2.57 -1.84 11.54
N LEU A 191 -2.42 -0.73 10.79
CA LEU A 191 -1.26 0.14 10.89
C LEU A 191 -1.16 0.76 12.30
N SER A 192 -2.27 1.24 12.88
CA SER A 192 -2.29 1.75 14.26
C SER A 192 -1.82 0.71 15.27
N ASN A 193 -2.23 -0.54 15.13
CA ASN A 193 -1.80 -1.62 16.02
C ASN A 193 -0.31 -1.96 15.86
N ILE A 194 0.17 -2.11 14.62
CA ILE A 194 1.57 -2.44 14.33
C ILE A 194 2.50 -1.31 14.77
N LEU A 195 2.08 -0.07 14.53
CA LEU A 195 2.86 1.13 14.88
C LEU A 195 2.59 1.62 16.31
N SER A 196 1.81 0.88 17.11
CA SER A 196 1.48 1.27 18.50
C SER A 196 2.69 1.57 19.38
N PRO A 197 3.86 0.90 19.26
CA PRO A 197 5.05 1.27 20.01
C PRO A 197 5.49 2.71 19.69
N ILE A 198 5.45 3.08 18.40
CA ILE A 198 5.83 4.42 17.93
C ILE A 198 4.75 5.44 18.27
N LEU A 199 3.46 5.12 18.02
CA LEU A 199 2.33 6.01 18.31
C LEU A 199 2.27 6.43 19.78
N LYS A 200 2.49 5.52 20.72
CA LYS A 200 2.50 5.84 22.16
C LYS A 200 3.54 6.88 22.50
N ILE A 201 4.69 6.88 21.83
CA ILE A 201 5.79 7.81 22.07
C ILE A 201 5.42 9.23 21.65
N TYR A 202 4.69 9.38 20.54
CA TYR A 202 4.34 10.67 19.97
C TYR A 202 3.02 11.23 20.52
N LEU A 203 2.01 10.39 20.82
CA LEU A 203 0.73 10.81 21.38
C LEU A 203 0.80 11.22 22.86
N MET A 204 1.81 10.77 23.63
CA MET A 204 2.02 11.18 25.01
C MET A 204 2.64 12.60 25.14
N LYS A 205 2.98 13.25 24.04
CA LYS A 205 3.64 14.58 24.03
C LYS A 205 2.69 15.73 23.73
N HIS A 206 1.42 15.46 23.46
CA HIS A 206 0.36 16.41 23.20
C HIS A 206 -0.83 16.14 24.12
#